data_42fd07ad3baf71897c8a6a1f8930d5fe
#
_entry.id   42fd07ad3baf71897c8a6a1f8930d5fe
#
_cell.length_a   1.000
_cell.length_b   1.000
_cell.length_c   1.000
_cell.angle_alpha   90.00
_cell.angle_beta   90.00
_cell.angle_gamma   90.00
#
_symmetry.space_group_name_H-M   'P 1'
#
loop_
_entity.id
_entity.type
_entity.pdbx_description
1 polymer ?
#
loop_
_entity_poly.entity_id
_entity_poly.type
_entity_poly.pdbx_seq_one_letter_code
_entity_poly.pdbx_strand_id
1 'polypeptide(L)'
;MKHITPLATVGIALSLAILTSCGSSAPAAPTAPDAAVTEATSATTESASTEASAPAAAPQVTMGQDSITVAGSGNGETAPIAMDKAYYIVKVTNAAAADYGSVLVTVKGKELPAIMSLAADYTTVFRPDSPSVTLVIEAQGGYSLQFGNPPSGAAAAAPQTFKGAAGTTVTGLVKTAGTYVKLTLKYLGTPDPEAPTGAMLATANIYDATTGEAVLNVPKYVNKAKPEDSDGSTTSKPGTYFLVITGTSADAPWEASITEG
;
A
#
# COMPACT_ATOMS: atom_id res chain seq x y z
N MET A 1 15.04 -30.07 -36.40
CA MET A 1 13.81 -29.29 -36.55
C MET A 1 13.40 -28.87 -35.13
N LYS A 2 13.52 -27.59 -34.79
CA LYS A 2 13.22 -27.05 -33.46
C LYS A 2 11.83 -26.41 -33.50
N HIS A 3 10.90 -26.95 -32.76
CA HIS A 3 9.58 -26.32 -32.59
C HIS A 3 9.65 -25.24 -31.49
N ILE A 4 9.35 -24.01 -31.88
CA ILE A 4 9.21 -22.87 -31.00
C ILE A 4 7.72 -22.71 -30.71
N THR A 5 7.33 -22.85 -29.45
CA THR A 5 5.96 -22.62 -28.98
C THR A 5 5.84 -21.16 -28.52
N PRO A 6 4.84 -20.38 -28.94
CA PRO A 6 4.70 -19.00 -28.52
C PRO A 6 4.09 -18.92 -27.10
N LEU A 7 4.66 -17.99 -26.32
CA LEU A 7 4.17 -17.58 -25.01
C LEU A 7 2.84 -16.84 -25.16
N ALA A 8 1.81 -17.29 -24.47
CA ALA A 8 0.52 -16.59 -24.39
C ALA A 8 0.60 -15.49 -23.34
N THR A 9 0.45 -14.25 -23.77
CA THR A 9 0.32 -13.07 -22.90
C THR A 9 -1.10 -13.03 -22.35
N VAL A 10 -1.26 -13.23 -21.02
CA VAL A 10 -2.55 -13.07 -20.33
C VAL A 10 -2.70 -11.59 -19.94
N GLY A 11 -3.53 -10.88 -20.68
CA GLY A 11 -3.94 -9.52 -20.34
C GLY A 11 -5.05 -9.55 -19.28
N ILE A 12 -4.80 -8.95 -18.13
CA ILE A 12 -5.82 -8.72 -17.09
C ILE A 12 -6.55 -7.43 -17.44
N ALA A 13 -7.78 -7.54 -17.92
CA ALA A 13 -8.69 -6.42 -18.13
C ALA A 13 -9.37 -6.10 -16.80
N LEU A 14 -9.07 -4.93 -16.24
CA LEU A 14 -9.77 -4.37 -15.07
C LEU A 14 -11.05 -3.67 -15.56
N SER A 15 -12.21 -4.30 -15.37
CA SER A 15 -13.51 -3.73 -15.74
C SER A 15 -14.02 -2.85 -14.60
N LEU A 16 -14.04 -1.55 -14.83
CA LEU A 16 -14.66 -0.55 -13.95
C LEU A 16 -16.17 -0.49 -14.26
N ALA A 17 -17.01 -1.03 -13.39
CA ALA A 17 -18.46 -0.94 -13.50
C ALA A 17 -18.95 0.36 -12.86
N ILE A 18 -19.41 1.31 -13.68
CA ILE A 18 -20.09 2.53 -13.23
C ILE A 18 -21.58 2.18 -13.10
N LEU A 19 -22.09 2.17 -11.89
CA LEU A 19 -23.51 2.05 -11.59
C LEU A 19 -24.20 3.41 -11.73
N THR A 20 -24.86 3.64 -12.86
CA THR A 20 -25.78 4.76 -13.06
C THR A 20 -27.16 4.33 -12.56
N SER A 21 -27.61 4.90 -11.43
CA SER A 21 -28.97 4.74 -10.91
C SER A 21 -29.90 5.71 -11.63
N CYS A 22 -30.75 5.21 -12.56
CA CYS A 22 -31.89 5.94 -13.12
C CYS A 22 -33.11 5.67 -12.25
N GLY A 23 -33.56 6.67 -11.49
CA GLY A 23 -34.85 6.68 -10.84
C GLY A 23 -35.97 7.00 -11.86
N SER A 24 -36.88 6.06 -12.02
CA SER A 24 -38.08 6.22 -12.83
C SER A 24 -39.26 6.67 -11.95
N SER A 25 -39.83 7.85 -12.19
CA SER A 25 -41.07 8.30 -11.59
C SER A 25 -42.17 8.39 -12.67
N ALA A 26 -43.26 7.69 -12.41
CA ALA A 26 -44.48 7.68 -13.25
C ALA A 26 -45.37 8.90 -12.99
N PRO A 27 -46.24 9.30 -13.95
CA PRO A 27 -46.98 10.56 -13.92
C PRO A 27 -48.35 10.45 -13.23
N ALA A 28 -48.75 11.51 -12.55
CA ALA A 28 -50.15 11.73 -12.17
C ALA A 28 -50.67 13.00 -12.81
N ALA A 29 -51.90 12.90 -13.35
CA ALA A 29 -52.62 13.91 -14.11
C ALA A 29 -53.40 14.93 -13.24
N PRO A 30 -54.11 15.92 -13.81
CA PRO A 30 -54.10 17.31 -13.37
C PRO A 30 -55.36 17.76 -12.62
N THR A 31 -55.26 18.81 -11.84
CA THR A 31 -56.38 19.67 -11.46
C THR A 31 -55.94 21.11 -11.32
N ALA A 32 -56.60 22.02 -12.04
CA ALA A 32 -56.50 23.47 -11.94
C ALA A 32 -57.75 24.02 -11.20
N PRO A 33 -57.92 25.37 -11.02
CA PRO A 33 -57.02 26.44 -10.62
C PRO A 33 -57.53 27.17 -9.35
N ASP A 34 -56.75 28.03 -8.69
CA ASP A 34 -57.18 29.40 -8.37
C ASP A 34 -56.13 30.23 -7.58
N ALA A 35 -56.18 31.54 -7.85
CA ALA A 35 -55.79 32.67 -7.01
C ALA A 35 -54.31 33.00 -6.78
N ALA A 36 -53.96 34.15 -7.37
CA ALA A 36 -52.78 34.95 -7.16
C ALA A 36 -52.56 35.40 -5.73
N VAL A 37 -51.31 35.26 -5.25
CA VAL A 37 -50.72 36.11 -4.24
C VAL A 37 -49.29 36.45 -4.69
N THR A 38 -49.06 37.73 -4.94
CA THR A 38 -47.73 38.31 -5.25
C THR A 38 -46.96 38.48 -3.95
N GLU A 39 -46.02 37.61 -3.68
CA GLU A 39 -45.00 37.91 -2.66
C GLU A 39 -43.61 38.02 -3.31
N ALA A 40 -43.06 39.20 -3.11
CA ALA A 40 -41.70 39.53 -3.54
C ALA A 40 -40.69 38.73 -2.74
N THR A 41 -40.12 37.67 -3.32
CA THR A 41 -39.05 36.93 -2.72
C THR A 41 -37.75 37.64 -3.03
N SER A 42 -37.17 38.28 -2.00
CA SER A 42 -35.81 38.80 -2.03
C SER A 42 -34.86 37.63 -2.24
N ALA A 43 -34.25 37.58 -3.40
CA ALA A 43 -33.15 36.66 -3.68
C ALA A 43 -31.93 37.08 -2.83
N THR A 44 -31.74 36.40 -1.71
CA THR A 44 -30.48 36.45 -0.99
C THR A 44 -29.46 35.70 -1.83
N THR A 45 -28.62 36.41 -2.53
CA THR A 45 -27.46 35.87 -3.22
C THR A 45 -26.47 35.45 -2.14
N GLU A 46 -26.55 34.16 -1.78
CA GLU A 46 -25.54 33.51 -0.95
C GLU A 46 -24.25 33.45 -1.77
N SER A 47 -23.37 34.44 -1.51
CA SER A 47 -22.03 34.46 -2.10
C SER A 47 -21.28 33.28 -1.48
N ALA A 48 -21.22 32.17 -2.18
CA ALA A 48 -20.34 31.08 -1.81
C ALA A 48 -18.90 31.64 -1.89
N SER A 49 -18.39 32.03 -0.75
CA SER A 49 -16.97 32.33 -0.58
C SER A 49 -16.20 31.02 -0.82
N THR A 50 -15.70 30.87 -2.02
CA THR A 50 -14.69 29.83 -2.32
C THR A 50 -13.44 30.28 -1.57
N GLU A 51 -13.30 29.81 -0.33
CA GLU A 51 -12.03 29.91 0.38
C GLU A 51 -10.97 29.24 -0.48
N ALA A 52 -10.16 30.05 -1.13
CA ALA A 52 -8.99 29.56 -1.83
C ALA A 52 -8.08 28.92 -0.77
N SER A 53 -8.09 27.59 -0.74
CA SER A 53 -7.18 26.82 0.12
C SER A 53 -5.77 27.32 -0.14
N ALA A 54 -5.10 27.79 0.91
CA ALA A 54 -3.71 28.20 0.80
C ALA A 54 -2.88 27.08 0.15
N PRO A 55 -1.91 27.39 -0.73
CA PRO A 55 -1.07 26.39 -1.34
C PRO A 55 -0.46 25.50 -0.25
N ALA A 56 -0.59 24.18 -0.38
CA ALA A 56 0.03 23.26 0.55
C ALA A 56 1.54 23.53 0.60
N ALA A 57 2.10 23.62 1.81
CA ALA A 57 3.54 23.82 1.97
C ALA A 57 4.29 22.65 1.34
N ALA A 58 5.40 22.93 0.65
CA ALA A 58 6.23 21.90 0.07
C ALA A 58 6.70 20.90 1.15
N PRO A 59 6.77 19.59 0.83
CA PRO A 59 7.26 18.61 1.77
C PRO A 59 8.65 18.94 2.29
N GLN A 60 8.86 18.78 3.60
CA GLN A 60 10.15 19.01 4.24
C GLN A 60 11.01 17.77 4.07
N VAL A 61 12.22 17.93 3.54
CA VAL A 61 13.20 16.86 3.40
C VAL A 61 14.32 17.06 4.42
N THR A 62 14.52 16.08 5.28
CA THR A 62 15.59 16.07 6.28
C THR A 62 16.55 14.91 6.01
N MET A 63 17.82 15.20 5.79
CA MET A 63 18.88 14.22 5.59
C MET A 63 19.53 13.91 6.94
N GLY A 64 19.35 12.69 7.45
CA GLY A 64 20.04 12.17 8.61
C GLY A 64 21.28 11.35 8.19
N GLN A 65 22.04 10.87 9.16
CA GLN A 65 23.23 10.04 8.91
C GLN A 65 22.86 8.70 8.24
N ASP A 66 21.77 8.08 8.68
CA ASP A 66 21.34 6.73 8.24
C ASP A 66 19.89 6.72 7.69
N SER A 67 19.28 7.88 7.52
CA SER A 67 17.91 7.96 7.05
C SER A 67 17.63 9.28 6.35
N ILE A 68 16.65 9.24 5.45
CA ILE A 68 16.05 10.41 4.81
C ILE A 68 14.61 10.49 5.29
N THR A 69 14.19 11.62 5.80
CA THR A 69 12.80 11.84 6.19
C THR A 69 12.16 12.87 5.29
N VAL A 70 10.99 12.53 4.74
CA VAL A 70 10.13 13.44 3.98
C VAL A 70 8.81 13.56 4.75
N ALA A 71 8.46 14.76 5.19
CA ALA A 71 7.25 15.01 5.95
C ALA A 71 6.48 16.19 5.41
N GLY A 72 5.16 16.13 5.51
CA GLY A 72 4.29 17.21 5.02
C GLY A 72 2.82 16.96 5.35
N SER A 73 1.97 17.75 4.72
CA SER A 73 0.52 17.61 4.78
C SER A 73 -0.08 17.98 3.43
N GLY A 74 -1.04 17.17 2.98
CA GLY A 74 -1.65 17.36 1.66
C GLY A 74 -0.69 17.00 0.52
N ASN A 75 -1.04 17.44 -0.68
CA ASN A 75 -0.28 17.16 -1.89
C ASN A 75 0.99 18.01 -1.99
N GLY A 76 2.06 17.47 -2.55
CA GLY A 76 3.29 18.22 -2.72
C GLY A 76 4.34 17.49 -3.55
N GLU A 77 5.37 18.24 -3.93
CA GLU A 77 6.53 17.73 -4.66
C GLU A 77 7.80 18.09 -3.89
N THR A 78 8.70 17.12 -3.71
CA THR A 78 9.99 17.37 -3.06
C THR A 78 10.98 18.06 -4.01
N ALA A 79 11.99 18.73 -3.46
CA ALA A 79 13.23 18.94 -4.19
C ALA A 79 13.86 17.57 -4.56
N PRO A 80 14.80 17.54 -5.52
CA PRO A 80 15.56 16.31 -5.81
C PRO A 80 16.26 15.77 -4.55
N ILE A 81 16.07 14.49 -4.27
CA ILE A 81 16.63 13.79 -3.10
C ILE A 81 17.73 12.86 -3.61
N ALA A 82 18.93 13.02 -3.09
CA ALA A 82 20.04 12.09 -3.38
C ALA A 82 19.76 10.74 -2.71
N MET A 83 19.85 9.66 -3.49
CA MET A 83 19.61 8.28 -3.05
C MET A 83 20.76 7.39 -3.51
N ASP A 84 21.58 6.95 -2.57
CA ASP A 84 22.86 6.27 -2.81
C ASP A 84 22.79 4.74 -2.66
N LYS A 85 21.63 4.20 -2.25
CA LYS A 85 21.45 2.77 -2.02
C LYS A 85 20.61 2.12 -3.12
N ALA A 86 20.84 0.82 -3.33
CA ALA A 86 20.04 0.03 -4.28
C ALA A 86 18.55 0.03 -3.89
N TYR A 87 18.27 0.09 -2.60
CA TYR A 87 16.91 0.21 -2.06
C TYR A 87 16.92 0.77 -0.63
N TYR A 88 15.76 1.16 -0.16
CA TYR A 88 15.50 1.65 1.19
C TYR A 88 14.33 0.90 1.81
N ILE A 89 14.37 0.70 3.12
CA ILE A 89 13.18 0.35 3.89
C ILE A 89 12.45 1.64 4.23
N VAL A 90 11.23 1.78 3.75
CA VAL A 90 10.45 3.00 3.96
C VAL A 90 9.34 2.76 4.97
N LYS A 91 9.39 3.50 6.07
CA LYS A 91 8.27 3.60 7.00
C LYS A 91 7.40 4.79 6.60
N VAL A 92 6.13 4.53 6.43
CA VAL A 92 5.11 5.53 6.10
C VAL A 92 4.22 5.71 7.31
N THR A 93 4.08 6.95 7.79
CA THR A 93 3.06 7.33 8.76
C THR A 93 2.00 8.16 8.03
N ASN A 94 0.74 7.78 8.16
CA ASN A 94 -0.41 8.40 7.54
C ASN A 94 -1.40 8.87 8.62
N ALA A 95 -1.42 10.17 8.91
CA ALA A 95 -2.30 10.72 9.94
C ALA A 95 -3.79 10.68 9.58
N ALA A 96 -4.13 10.60 8.29
CA ALA A 96 -5.51 10.53 7.81
C ALA A 96 -6.06 9.11 7.67
N ALA A 97 -5.31 8.08 8.07
CA ALA A 97 -5.72 6.68 7.89
C ALA A 97 -7.02 6.33 8.64
N ALA A 98 -7.31 6.96 9.78
CA ALA A 98 -8.56 6.76 10.52
C ALA A 98 -9.80 7.21 9.72
N ASP A 99 -9.63 8.18 8.83
CA ASP A 99 -10.66 8.72 7.94
C ASP A 99 -10.58 8.13 6.52
N TYR A 100 -9.98 6.94 6.40
CA TYR A 100 -9.71 6.28 5.10
C TYR A 100 -8.84 7.10 4.14
N GLY A 101 -8.11 8.06 4.65
CA GLY A 101 -7.15 8.83 3.87
C GLY A 101 -5.97 7.98 3.41
N SER A 102 -5.41 8.36 2.27
CA SER A 102 -4.29 7.67 1.65
C SER A 102 -3.04 8.54 1.57
N VAL A 103 -1.89 7.89 1.48
CA VAL A 103 -0.62 8.48 1.05
C VAL A 103 -0.15 7.71 -0.17
N LEU A 104 -0.08 8.41 -1.31
CA LEU A 104 0.46 7.91 -2.57
C LEU A 104 1.77 8.64 -2.87
N VAL A 105 2.80 7.91 -3.22
CA VAL A 105 4.11 8.49 -3.56
C VAL A 105 4.53 7.99 -4.93
N THR A 106 4.67 8.91 -5.86
CA THR A 106 5.11 8.63 -7.23
C THR A 106 6.48 9.26 -7.47
N VAL A 107 7.37 8.57 -8.14
CA VAL A 107 8.61 9.18 -8.64
C VAL A 107 8.24 10.05 -9.84
N LYS A 108 8.68 11.30 -9.85
CA LYS A 108 8.37 12.25 -10.93
C LYS A 108 8.74 11.67 -12.30
N GLY A 109 7.77 11.72 -13.22
CA GLY A 109 7.92 11.14 -14.55
C GLY A 109 7.52 9.66 -14.66
N LYS A 110 7.08 9.04 -13.56
CA LYS A 110 6.45 7.70 -13.58
C LYS A 110 4.94 7.83 -13.52
N GLU A 111 4.24 6.84 -14.08
CA GLU A 111 2.78 6.81 -14.11
C GLU A 111 2.18 6.12 -12.87
N LEU A 112 2.91 5.18 -12.30
CA LEU A 112 2.42 4.37 -11.18
C LEU A 112 3.08 4.80 -9.87
N PRO A 113 2.32 4.78 -8.75
CA PRO A 113 2.87 5.07 -7.44
C PRO A 113 3.88 3.98 -7.04
N ALA A 114 5.02 4.43 -6.52
CA ALA A 114 6.05 3.58 -5.96
C ALA A 114 5.70 3.12 -4.53
N ILE A 115 4.91 3.93 -3.81
CA ILE A 115 4.42 3.64 -2.46
C ILE A 115 2.94 4.03 -2.40
N MET A 116 2.13 3.15 -1.80
CA MET A 116 0.73 3.41 -1.49
C MET A 116 0.43 2.91 -0.08
N SER A 117 -0.09 3.78 0.78
CA SER A 117 -0.50 3.43 2.13
C SER A 117 -1.89 3.95 2.45
N LEU A 118 -2.73 3.05 2.94
CA LEU A 118 -4.04 3.35 3.55
C LEU A 118 -3.98 3.14 5.08
N ALA A 119 -2.91 2.54 5.59
CA ALA A 119 -2.72 2.29 7.01
C ALA A 119 -2.03 3.48 7.70
N ALA A 120 -2.29 3.63 9.01
CA ALA A 120 -1.64 4.66 9.84
C ALA A 120 -0.11 4.49 9.86
N ASP A 121 0.34 3.24 9.96
CA ASP A 121 1.75 2.85 9.89
C ASP A 121 1.91 1.74 8.86
N TYR A 122 2.80 1.94 7.91
CA TYR A 122 3.08 0.99 6.84
C TYR A 122 4.57 0.97 6.55
N THR A 123 5.11 -0.21 6.27
CA THR A 123 6.53 -0.33 5.86
C THR A 123 6.60 -1.09 4.54
N THR A 124 7.44 -0.61 3.65
CA THR A 124 7.67 -1.20 2.34
C THR A 124 9.12 -1.04 1.90
N VAL A 125 9.44 -1.56 0.74
CA VAL A 125 10.74 -1.39 0.08
C VAL A 125 10.57 -0.39 -1.05
N PHE A 126 11.44 0.62 -1.07
CA PHE A 126 11.55 1.57 -2.17
C PHE A 126 12.86 1.37 -2.92
N ARG A 127 12.79 1.23 -4.22
CA ARG A 127 13.95 1.10 -5.10
C ARG A 127 14.03 2.35 -5.97
N PRO A 128 15.01 3.22 -5.74
CA PRO A 128 15.23 4.35 -6.65
C PRO A 128 15.75 3.82 -8.00
N ASP A 129 15.25 4.38 -9.09
CA ASP A 129 15.71 4.07 -10.45
C ASP A 129 16.83 5.01 -10.92
N SER A 130 17.19 5.98 -10.10
CA SER A 130 18.28 6.93 -10.34
C SER A 130 18.90 7.38 -9.01
N PRO A 131 20.14 7.87 -9.00
CA PRO A 131 20.80 8.36 -7.80
C PRO A 131 20.20 9.67 -7.24
N SER A 132 19.24 10.26 -7.94
CA SER A 132 18.50 11.43 -7.50
C SER A 132 17.06 11.32 -7.94
N VAL A 133 16.12 11.38 -7.00
CA VAL A 133 14.68 11.27 -7.27
C VAL A 133 13.93 12.47 -6.76
N THR A 134 12.91 12.87 -7.47
CA THR A 134 11.89 13.83 -7.01
C THR A 134 10.62 13.03 -6.74
N LEU A 135 10.05 13.19 -5.54
CA LEU A 135 8.83 12.51 -5.14
C LEU A 135 7.64 13.44 -5.30
N VAL A 136 6.61 12.96 -5.96
CA VAL A 136 5.28 13.58 -6.01
C VAL A 136 4.42 12.83 -5.01
N ILE A 137 3.87 13.56 -4.04
CA ILE A 137 3.11 12.99 -2.93
C ILE A 137 1.68 13.51 -3.01
N GLU A 138 0.73 12.59 -2.96
CA GLU A 138 -0.69 12.86 -2.85
C GLU A 138 -1.16 12.31 -1.51
N ALA A 139 -1.59 13.19 -0.60
CA ALA A 139 -2.03 12.80 0.72
C ALA A 139 -3.23 13.66 1.17
N GLN A 140 -4.14 13.05 1.91
CA GLN A 140 -5.33 13.73 2.42
C GLN A 140 -5.10 14.37 3.81
N GLY A 141 -3.92 14.20 4.38
CA GLY A 141 -3.56 14.75 5.70
C GLY A 141 -2.06 14.78 5.91
N GLY A 142 -1.67 14.84 7.18
CA GLY A 142 -0.26 14.78 7.57
C GLY A 142 0.36 13.42 7.25
N TYR A 143 1.62 13.42 6.82
CA TYR A 143 2.38 12.20 6.54
C TYR A 143 3.85 12.34 6.89
N SER A 144 4.51 11.20 7.09
CA SER A 144 5.97 11.09 7.18
C SER A 144 6.43 9.84 6.44
N LEU A 145 7.46 9.99 5.61
CA LEU A 145 8.15 8.91 4.91
C LEU A 145 9.59 8.86 5.45
N GLN A 146 9.95 7.78 6.12
CA GLN A 146 11.31 7.57 6.62
C GLN A 146 12.01 6.49 5.80
N PHE A 147 12.95 6.88 4.95
CA PHE A 147 13.80 6.00 4.15
C PHE A 147 14.99 5.58 5.00
N GLY A 148 14.99 4.35 5.47
CA GLY A 148 16.05 3.77 6.30
C GLY A 148 16.95 2.82 5.51
N ASN A 149 18.02 2.38 6.15
CA ASN A 149 18.95 1.43 5.56
C ASN A 149 18.33 0.05 5.28
N PRO A 150 18.83 -0.67 4.27
CA PRO A 150 18.58 -2.10 4.11
C PRO A 150 18.90 -2.88 5.39
N PRO A 151 18.23 -4.04 5.63
CA PRO A 151 18.63 -4.94 6.71
C PRO A 151 20.08 -5.35 6.56
N SER A 152 20.81 -5.40 7.67
CA SER A 152 22.22 -5.73 7.71
C SER A 152 22.51 -6.76 8.82
N GLY A 153 23.72 -7.33 8.81
CA GLY A 153 24.15 -8.33 9.77
C GLY A 153 24.34 -9.71 9.17
N ALA A 154 24.55 -10.70 10.02
CA ALA A 154 24.73 -12.09 9.60
C ALA A 154 23.39 -12.69 9.17
N ALA A 155 23.38 -13.35 8.01
CA ALA A 155 22.23 -14.08 7.53
C ALA A 155 22.13 -15.45 8.22
N ALA A 156 20.96 -15.77 8.78
CA ALA A 156 20.65 -17.10 9.28
C ALA A 156 20.31 -18.05 8.12
N ALA A 157 20.73 -19.31 8.21
CA ALA A 157 20.34 -20.29 7.19
C ALA A 157 18.85 -20.61 7.27
N ALA A 158 18.19 -20.86 6.12
CA ALA A 158 16.86 -21.41 6.09
C ALA A 158 16.88 -22.86 6.64
N PRO A 159 15.78 -23.36 7.27
CA PRO A 159 14.51 -22.68 7.49
C PRO A 159 14.56 -21.66 8.64
N GLN A 160 13.77 -20.59 8.52
CA GLN A 160 13.58 -19.61 9.58
C GLN A 160 12.11 -19.35 9.83
N THR A 161 11.75 -19.10 11.09
CA THR A 161 10.41 -18.74 11.51
C THR A 161 10.44 -17.45 12.31
N PHE A 162 9.60 -16.51 11.95
CA PHE A 162 9.44 -15.22 12.59
C PHE A 162 8.04 -15.11 13.18
N LYS A 163 7.94 -14.42 14.32
CA LYS A 163 6.67 -14.14 14.99
C LYS A 163 6.60 -12.66 15.34
N GLY A 164 5.42 -12.12 15.27
CA GLY A 164 5.19 -10.73 15.63
C GLY A 164 3.75 -10.49 16.05
N ALA A 165 3.53 -9.27 16.52
CA ALA A 165 2.21 -8.72 16.79
C ALA A 165 1.73 -7.89 15.58
N ALA A 166 0.72 -7.05 15.80
CA ALA A 166 0.23 -6.12 14.80
C ALA A 166 1.30 -5.13 14.28
N GLY A 167 1.01 -4.52 13.15
CA GLY A 167 1.89 -3.58 12.48
C GLY A 167 2.84 -4.23 11.50
N THR A 168 3.86 -3.50 11.09
CA THR A 168 4.82 -3.99 10.11
C THR A 168 6.15 -4.33 10.75
N THR A 169 6.67 -5.49 10.40
CA THR A 169 7.99 -5.99 10.84
C THR A 169 8.88 -6.27 9.63
N VAL A 170 10.11 -5.79 9.70
CA VAL A 170 11.20 -6.18 8.78
C VAL A 170 12.07 -7.20 9.51
N THR A 171 12.24 -8.38 8.93
CA THR A 171 13.02 -9.44 9.57
C THR A 171 14.52 -9.25 9.39
N GLY A 172 15.32 -10.01 10.12
CA GLY A 172 16.72 -10.25 9.81
C GLY A 172 16.90 -10.97 8.48
N LEU A 173 18.16 -11.10 8.07
CA LEU A 173 18.54 -11.74 6.82
C LEU A 173 18.45 -13.26 6.91
N VAL A 174 17.92 -13.90 5.85
CA VAL A 174 17.84 -15.35 5.69
C VAL A 174 18.61 -15.78 4.44
N LYS A 175 19.52 -16.72 4.59
CA LYS A 175 20.28 -17.31 3.50
C LYS A 175 19.63 -18.62 3.04
N THR A 176 19.42 -18.75 1.73
CA THR A 176 18.96 -19.98 1.08
C THR A 176 20.03 -20.51 0.14
N ALA A 177 20.15 -21.82 0.05
CA ALA A 177 21.03 -22.51 -0.87
C ALA A 177 20.26 -23.21 -1.99
N GLY A 178 18.94 -23.42 -1.79
CA GLY A 178 18.05 -24.06 -2.76
C GLY A 178 17.67 -23.15 -3.93
N THR A 179 17.04 -23.75 -4.92
CA THR A 179 16.51 -23.06 -6.12
C THR A 179 15.04 -22.71 -6.00
N TYR A 180 14.48 -22.85 -4.82
CA TYR A 180 13.08 -22.70 -4.53
C TYR A 180 12.92 -22.17 -3.10
N VAL A 181 12.07 -21.16 -2.92
CA VAL A 181 11.66 -20.67 -1.61
C VAL A 181 10.15 -20.83 -1.43
N LYS A 182 9.77 -21.25 -0.23
CA LYS A 182 8.39 -21.30 0.22
C LYS A 182 8.23 -20.36 1.41
N LEU A 183 7.16 -19.57 1.38
CA LEU A 183 6.74 -18.72 2.48
C LEU A 183 5.37 -19.21 2.97
N THR A 184 5.29 -19.50 4.26
CA THR A 184 4.02 -19.81 4.95
C THR A 184 3.70 -18.66 5.88
N LEU A 185 2.49 -18.11 5.79
CA LEU A 185 2.00 -17.06 6.67
C LEU A 185 0.78 -17.55 7.44
N LYS A 186 0.89 -17.57 8.77
CA LYS A 186 -0.18 -17.90 9.70
C LYS A 186 -0.65 -16.64 10.41
N TYR A 187 -1.95 -16.49 10.50
CA TYR A 187 -2.58 -15.51 11.35
C TYR A 187 -3.02 -16.24 12.64
N LEU A 188 -2.49 -15.79 13.78
CA LEU A 188 -2.70 -16.47 15.06
C LEU A 188 -3.79 -15.81 15.91
N GLY A 189 -4.34 -14.67 15.44
CA GLY A 189 -5.45 -13.98 16.09
C GLY A 189 -6.81 -14.59 15.72
N THR A 190 -7.84 -14.12 16.40
CA THR A 190 -9.23 -14.40 16.02
C THR A 190 -9.70 -13.31 15.06
N PRO A 191 -10.06 -13.64 13.81
CA PRO A 191 -10.64 -12.65 12.92
C PRO A 191 -11.91 -12.07 13.51
N ASP A 192 -12.11 -10.76 13.29
CA ASP A 192 -13.38 -10.11 13.62
C ASP A 192 -14.53 -10.89 12.96
N PRO A 193 -15.52 -11.38 13.72
CA PRO A 193 -16.65 -12.11 13.17
C PRO A 193 -17.47 -11.29 12.17
N GLU A 194 -17.46 -9.97 12.29
CA GLU A 194 -18.12 -9.03 11.38
C GLU A 194 -17.27 -8.72 10.13
N ALA A 195 -15.97 -9.04 10.15
CA ALA A 195 -15.11 -8.80 8.99
C ALA A 195 -15.63 -9.54 7.75
N PRO A 196 -15.70 -8.86 6.59
CA PRO A 196 -16.16 -9.49 5.37
C PRO A 196 -15.17 -10.58 4.92
N THR A 197 -15.70 -11.67 4.36
CA THR A 197 -14.86 -12.68 3.69
C THR A 197 -14.03 -11.99 2.61
N GLY A 198 -12.72 -12.25 2.59
CA GLY A 198 -11.78 -11.60 1.68
C GLY A 198 -11.10 -10.34 2.25
N ALA A 199 -11.46 -9.87 3.45
CA ALA A 199 -10.69 -8.82 4.11
C ALA A 199 -9.27 -9.32 4.39
N MET A 200 -8.28 -8.47 4.14
CA MET A 200 -6.86 -8.81 4.36
C MET A 200 -6.55 -8.75 5.86
N LEU A 201 -5.96 -9.83 6.39
CA LEU A 201 -5.54 -9.94 7.79
C LEU A 201 -4.05 -9.67 7.96
N ALA A 202 -3.25 -10.13 7.02
CA ALA A 202 -1.82 -9.94 7.01
C ALA A 202 -1.27 -10.14 5.59
N THR A 203 -0.06 -9.67 5.35
CA THR A 203 0.71 -9.99 4.15
C THR A 203 2.16 -10.18 4.52
N ALA A 204 2.84 -11.09 3.83
CA ALA A 204 4.28 -11.28 3.94
C ALA A 204 4.92 -11.22 2.55
N ASN A 205 5.95 -10.43 2.43
CA ASN A 205 6.72 -10.26 1.20
C ASN A 205 8.16 -10.73 1.44
N ILE A 206 8.70 -11.51 0.51
CA ILE A 206 10.13 -11.84 0.45
C ILE A 206 10.81 -10.88 -0.52
N TYR A 207 11.92 -10.31 -0.09
CA TYR A 207 12.76 -9.43 -0.90
C TYR A 207 14.18 -9.98 -0.99
N ASP A 208 14.80 -9.85 -2.16
CA ASP A 208 16.23 -10.06 -2.34
C ASP A 208 17.01 -8.98 -1.57
N ALA A 209 17.90 -9.40 -0.71
CA ALA A 209 18.63 -8.48 0.17
C ALA A 209 19.72 -7.66 -0.55
N THR A 210 20.07 -8.01 -1.79
CA THR A 210 21.04 -7.27 -2.60
C THR A 210 20.38 -6.17 -3.41
N THR A 211 19.21 -6.49 -3.97
CA THR A 211 18.53 -5.61 -4.96
C THR A 211 17.28 -4.94 -4.42
N GLY A 212 16.71 -5.44 -3.31
CA GLY A 212 15.42 -5.01 -2.81
C GLY A 212 14.24 -5.41 -3.71
N GLU A 213 14.47 -6.34 -4.63
CA GLU A 213 13.42 -6.82 -5.54
C GLU A 213 12.47 -7.76 -4.80
N ALA A 214 11.17 -7.55 -5.00
CA ALA A 214 10.17 -8.46 -4.46
C ALA A 214 10.22 -9.81 -5.19
N VAL A 215 10.42 -10.88 -4.43
CA VAL A 215 10.51 -12.26 -4.95
C VAL A 215 9.17 -12.97 -4.84
N LEU A 216 8.47 -12.77 -3.73
CA LEU A 216 7.21 -13.46 -3.45
C LEU A 216 6.35 -12.60 -2.51
N ASN A 217 5.05 -12.59 -2.78
CA ASN A 217 4.02 -12.00 -1.90
C ASN A 217 3.02 -13.09 -1.50
N VAL A 218 2.75 -13.19 -0.20
CA VAL A 218 1.75 -14.11 0.36
C VAL A 218 0.77 -13.33 1.22
N PRO A 219 -0.41 -13.01 0.70
CA PRO A 219 -1.47 -12.38 1.48
C PRO A 219 -2.26 -13.42 2.28
N LYS A 220 -2.73 -13.03 3.47
CA LYS A 220 -3.68 -13.78 4.29
C LYS A 220 -4.99 -13.00 4.36
N TYR A 221 -6.07 -13.65 3.98
CA TYR A 221 -7.41 -13.07 3.99
C TYR A 221 -8.32 -13.76 4.99
N VAL A 222 -9.39 -13.08 5.41
CA VAL A 222 -10.50 -13.69 6.15
C VAL A 222 -11.15 -14.75 5.26
N ASN A 223 -11.08 -15.99 5.69
CA ASN A 223 -11.78 -17.11 5.06
C ASN A 223 -12.51 -17.92 6.13
N LYS A 224 -13.82 -17.69 6.26
CA LYS A 224 -14.65 -18.37 7.28
C LYS A 224 -14.79 -19.88 7.03
N ALA A 225 -14.64 -20.31 5.78
CA ALA A 225 -14.74 -21.72 5.40
C ALA A 225 -13.41 -22.49 5.55
N LYS A 226 -12.29 -21.78 5.42
CA LYS A 226 -10.92 -22.32 5.51
C LYS A 226 -10.00 -21.33 6.22
N PRO A 227 -9.94 -21.33 7.55
CA PRO A 227 -9.06 -20.45 8.33
C PRO A 227 -7.58 -20.88 8.29
N GLU A 228 -7.20 -21.69 7.32
CA GLU A 228 -5.87 -22.28 7.18
C GLU A 228 -4.78 -21.26 6.87
N ASP A 229 -3.54 -21.70 6.95
CA ASP A 229 -2.36 -20.93 6.59
C ASP A 229 -2.41 -20.51 5.12
N SER A 230 -1.77 -19.40 4.80
CA SER A 230 -1.50 -19.00 3.42
C SER A 230 -0.09 -19.37 3.06
N ASP A 231 0.04 -20.11 1.97
CA ASP A 231 1.33 -20.52 1.43
C ASP A 231 1.56 -19.89 0.06
N GLY A 232 2.80 -19.56 -0.21
CA GLY A 232 3.28 -19.20 -1.53
C GLY A 232 4.65 -19.79 -1.76
N SER A 233 4.96 -20.08 -3.01
CA SER A 233 6.26 -20.59 -3.39
C SER A 233 6.67 -20.08 -4.76
N THR A 234 7.96 -19.92 -4.96
CA THR A 234 8.52 -19.52 -6.24
C THR A 234 9.91 -20.09 -6.42
N THR A 235 10.32 -20.27 -7.67
CA THR A 235 11.72 -20.54 -7.99
C THR A 235 12.54 -19.31 -7.59
N SER A 236 13.68 -19.54 -6.95
CA SER A 236 14.60 -18.47 -6.53
C SER A 236 16.02 -18.88 -6.89
N LYS A 237 16.92 -17.92 -6.84
CA LYS A 237 18.35 -18.21 -6.87
C LYS A 237 18.83 -18.45 -5.43
N PRO A 238 19.88 -19.27 -5.22
CA PRO A 238 20.60 -19.22 -3.96
C PRO A 238 20.98 -17.78 -3.62
N GLY A 239 20.68 -17.32 -2.41
CA GLY A 239 20.87 -15.91 -2.08
C GLY A 239 20.55 -15.57 -0.63
N THR A 240 20.52 -14.28 -0.37
CA THR A 240 20.12 -13.73 0.92
C THR A 240 18.85 -12.92 0.75
N TYR A 241 17.90 -13.14 1.63
CA TYR A 241 16.57 -12.57 1.59
C TYR A 241 16.17 -11.98 2.94
N PHE A 242 15.16 -11.13 2.94
CA PHE A 242 14.47 -10.68 4.15
C PHE A 242 12.97 -10.61 3.89
N LEU A 243 12.19 -10.56 4.96
CA LEU A 243 10.74 -10.44 4.85
C LEU A 243 10.29 -9.09 5.39
N VAL A 244 9.27 -8.54 4.74
CA VAL A 244 8.44 -7.48 5.28
C VAL A 244 7.06 -8.07 5.51
N ILE A 245 6.63 -8.10 6.77
CA ILE A 245 5.37 -8.71 7.20
C ILE A 245 4.52 -7.63 7.81
N THR A 246 3.30 -7.48 7.32
CA THR A 246 2.34 -6.48 7.80
C THR A 246 1.10 -7.20 8.30
N GLY A 247 0.79 -7.03 9.59
CA GLY A 247 -0.50 -7.39 10.17
C GLY A 247 -1.43 -6.19 10.14
N THR A 248 -2.66 -6.38 9.69
CA THR A 248 -3.62 -5.30 9.49
C THR A 248 -4.46 -4.97 10.73
N SER A 249 -4.49 -5.86 11.73
CA SER A 249 -5.26 -5.67 12.97
C SER A 249 -4.33 -5.42 14.16
N ALA A 250 -4.74 -4.51 15.06
CA ALA A 250 -3.96 -4.13 16.24
C ALA A 250 -3.63 -5.30 17.18
N ASP A 251 -4.47 -6.34 17.21
CA ASP A 251 -4.34 -7.51 18.09
C ASP A 251 -4.05 -8.80 17.32
N ALA A 252 -3.45 -8.70 16.15
CA ALA A 252 -3.26 -9.81 15.24
C ALA A 252 -1.83 -10.38 15.29
N PRO A 253 -1.51 -11.30 16.21
CA PRO A 253 -0.25 -12.02 16.14
C PRO A 253 -0.18 -12.87 14.87
N TRP A 254 1.00 -12.93 14.29
CA TRP A 254 1.29 -13.71 13.10
C TRP A 254 2.55 -14.54 13.28
N GLU A 255 2.66 -15.60 12.49
CA GLU A 255 3.87 -16.40 12.31
C GLU A 255 4.18 -16.52 10.81
N ALA A 256 5.39 -16.23 10.41
CA ALA A 256 5.85 -16.40 9.04
C ALA A 256 7.07 -17.30 8.99
N SER A 257 7.05 -18.30 8.12
CA SER A 257 8.16 -19.25 7.96
C SER A 257 8.66 -19.24 6.52
N ILE A 258 9.98 -19.03 6.36
CA ILE A 258 10.67 -19.18 5.08
C ILE A 258 11.42 -20.50 5.07
N THR A 259 11.18 -21.32 4.05
CA THR A 259 11.85 -22.60 3.83
C THR A 259 12.39 -22.67 2.40
N GLU A 260 13.29 -23.62 2.14
CA GLU A 260 13.87 -23.87 0.83
C GLU A 260 13.67 -25.33 0.42
N GLY A 261 13.74 -25.60 -0.88
CA GLY A 261 13.69 -26.93 -1.45
C GLY A 261 14.51 -27.03 -2.74
#